data_2b7fb8d0a4b837e182377678cb9585f8
#
_entry.id   2b7fb8d0a4b837e182377678cb9585f8
#
_cell.length_a   1.000
_cell.length_b   1.000
_cell.length_c   1.000
_cell.angle_alpha   90.00
_cell.angle_beta   90.00
_cell.angle_gamma   90.00
#
_symmetry.space_group_name_H-M   'P 1'
#
loop_
_entity.id
_entity.type
_entity.pdbx_description
1 polymer ?
#
loop_
_entity_poly.entity_id
_entity_poly.type
_entity_poly.pdbx_seq_one_letter_code
_entity_poly.pdbx_strand_id
1 'polypeptide(L)'
;KFKPVRQFLCCFNEEGRRAFGEEGAQLLAAGFIVEVFHPEWLANPVPVLKKNGTWRMCVDYTDLNKACPADPFALPRIDPIIDATAGCDHLYFLDAYSGYHRIKMAVKDQEKTAFITPFGAFCYVSMPFGLKSAQATYQCCVQNCLHKQIGRNVHAYVNDIVVKSIKEETLIDDLKETFDNLRVY
;
A
#
# COMPACT_ATOMS: atom_id res chain seq x y z
N LYS A 1 -4.59 -16.48 -21.89
CA LYS A 1 -5.58 -15.94 -20.92
C LYS A 1 -5.46 -16.79 -19.67
N PHE A 2 -5.07 -16.19 -18.54
CA PHE A 2 -5.03 -16.89 -17.25
C PHE A 2 -6.48 -17.20 -16.81
N LYS A 3 -6.68 -18.39 -16.23
CA LYS A 3 -7.97 -18.76 -15.66
C LYS A 3 -8.02 -18.27 -14.21
N PRO A 4 -9.16 -17.75 -13.76
CA PRO A 4 -9.37 -17.44 -12.35
C PRO A 4 -9.09 -18.64 -11.45
N VAL A 5 -8.50 -18.39 -10.28
CA VAL A 5 -8.20 -19.40 -9.28
C VAL A 5 -9.00 -19.08 -8.01
N ARG A 6 -9.64 -20.12 -7.46
CA ARG A 6 -10.33 -20.06 -6.18
C ARG A 6 -9.60 -20.99 -5.21
N GLN A 7 -8.90 -20.39 -4.26
CA GLN A 7 -8.21 -21.15 -3.22
C GLN A 7 -9.25 -21.71 -2.22
N PHE A 8 -9.01 -22.90 -1.70
CA PHE A 8 -9.82 -23.44 -0.63
C PHE A 8 -9.48 -22.73 0.68
N LEU A 9 -10.49 -22.53 1.53
CA LEU A 9 -10.29 -21.89 2.83
C LEU A 9 -9.28 -22.69 3.67
N CYS A 10 -8.21 -22.04 4.09
CA CYS A 10 -7.27 -22.59 5.05
C CYS A 10 -7.89 -22.63 6.46
N CYS A 11 -7.59 -23.69 7.22
CA CYS A 11 -7.98 -23.77 8.62
C CYS A 11 -7.12 -22.79 9.44
N PHE A 12 -7.78 -21.92 10.20
CA PHE A 12 -7.14 -21.00 11.13
C PHE A 12 -7.33 -21.48 12.56
N ASN A 13 -6.31 -21.30 13.39
CA ASN A 13 -6.46 -21.45 14.83
C ASN A 13 -7.36 -20.33 15.40
N GLU A 14 -7.71 -20.42 16.67
CA GLU A 14 -8.62 -19.46 17.31
C GLU A 14 -8.05 -18.03 17.34
N GLU A 15 -6.74 -17.88 17.56
CA GLU A 15 -6.06 -16.60 17.53
C GLU A 15 -6.11 -15.96 16.14
N GLY A 16 -5.89 -16.73 15.07
CA GLY A 16 -6.01 -16.26 13.70
C GLY A 16 -7.43 -15.80 13.36
N ARG A 17 -8.45 -16.54 13.79
CA ARG A 17 -9.87 -16.16 13.60
C ARG A 17 -10.19 -14.84 14.29
N ARG A 18 -9.72 -14.63 15.52
CA ARG A 18 -9.91 -13.38 16.26
C ARG A 18 -9.21 -12.23 15.54
N ALA A 19 -7.96 -12.42 15.14
CA ALA A 19 -7.19 -11.41 14.42
C ALA A 19 -7.89 -11.00 13.10
N PHE A 20 -8.45 -11.95 12.36
CA PHE A 20 -9.22 -11.63 11.15
C PHE A 20 -10.52 -10.90 11.46
N GLY A 21 -11.20 -11.24 12.55
CA GLY A 21 -12.42 -10.56 12.97
C GLY A 21 -12.14 -9.09 13.31
N GLU A 22 -11.11 -8.84 14.09
CA GLU A 22 -10.74 -7.48 14.54
C GLU A 22 -10.25 -6.61 13.37
N GLU A 23 -9.28 -7.08 12.60
CA GLU A 23 -8.72 -6.30 11.50
C GLU A 23 -9.70 -6.18 10.31
N GLY A 24 -10.44 -7.25 10.01
CA GLY A 24 -11.49 -7.22 8.99
C GLY A 24 -12.59 -6.23 9.31
N ALA A 25 -13.04 -6.16 10.57
CA ALA A 25 -14.01 -5.17 11.02
C ALA A 25 -13.47 -3.73 10.87
N GLN A 26 -12.20 -3.50 11.18
CA GLN A 26 -11.56 -2.19 10.98
C GLN A 26 -11.49 -1.80 9.51
N LEU A 27 -11.10 -2.71 8.63
CA LEU A 27 -11.03 -2.47 7.19
C LEU A 27 -12.43 -2.21 6.60
N LEU A 28 -13.44 -2.95 7.06
CA LEU A 28 -14.82 -2.77 6.63
C LEU A 28 -15.38 -1.42 7.11
N ALA A 29 -15.18 -1.07 8.38
CA ALA A 29 -15.60 0.21 8.94
C ALA A 29 -14.91 1.40 8.26
N ALA A 30 -13.65 1.24 7.85
CA ALA A 30 -12.89 2.24 7.10
C ALA A 30 -13.30 2.30 5.60
N GLY A 31 -14.15 1.40 5.13
CA GLY A 31 -14.59 1.34 3.74
C GLY A 31 -13.49 0.91 2.75
N PHE A 32 -12.48 0.18 3.22
CA PHE A 32 -11.41 -0.34 2.37
C PHE A 32 -11.75 -1.68 1.73
N ILE A 33 -12.66 -2.43 2.34
CA ILE A 33 -13.18 -3.70 1.83
C ILE A 33 -14.71 -3.66 1.79
N VAL A 34 -15.29 -4.49 0.94
CA VAL A 34 -16.74 -4.72 0.85
C VAL A 34 -17.01 -6.22 0.72
N GLU A 35 -18.18 -6.65 1.14
CA GLU A 35 -18.63 -8.02 0.96
C GLU A 35 -18.87 -8.31 -0.53
N VAL A 36 -18.51 -9.51 -0.97
CA VAL A 36 -18.68 -9.95 -2.35
C VAL A 36 -19.27 -11.35 -2.40
N PHE A 37 -20.15 -11.59 -3.37
CA PHE A 37 -20.82 -12.86 -3.57
C PHE A 37 -20.33 -13.55 -4.85
N HIS A 38 -19.90 -14.79 -4.72
CA HIS A 38 -19.47 -15.65 -5.85
C HIS A 38 -18.35 -15.09 -6.73
N PRO A 39 -17.27 -14.50 -6.17
CA PRO A 39 -16.19 -13.96 -6.98
C PRO A 39 -15.51 -15.06 -7.79
N GLU A 40 -14.99 -14.71 -8.98
CA GLU A 40 -14.22 -15.64 -9.82
C GLU A 40 -12.84 -15.95 -9.24
N TRP A 41 -12.18 -14.93 -8.68
CA TRP A 41 -10.91 -15.04 -7.95
C TRP A 41 -11.19 -15.11 -6.47
N LEU A 42 -10.49 -16.01 -5.77
CA LEU A 42 -10.64 -16.11 -4.32
C LEU A 42 -9.32 -16.52 -3.69
N ALA A 43 -8.78 -15.64 -2.87
CA ALA A 43 -7.51 -15.82 -2.18
C ALA A 43 -7.72 -16.15 -0.69
N ASN A 44 -6.68 -16.69 -0.04
CA ASN A 44 -6.67 -16.89 1.40
C ASN A 44 -6.02 -15.71 2.12
N PRO A 45 -6.57 -15.25 3.23
CA PRO A 45 -5.88 -14.36 4.12
C PRO A 45 -4.79 -15.12 4.89
N VAL A 46 -3.70 -14.43 5.20
CA VAL A 46 -2.56 -14.96 5.96
C VAL A 46 -2.33 -14.05 7.17
N PRO A 47 -2.52 -14.54 8.40
CA PRO A 47 -2.21 -13.76 9.58
C PRO A 47 -0.69 -13.68 9.76
N VAL A 48 -0.17 -12.47 9.92
CA VAL A 48 1.25 -12.20 10.15
C VAL A 48 1.41 -11.52 11.50
N LEU A 49 2.17 -12.12 12.40
CA LEU A 49 2.50 -11.52 13.68
C LEU A 49 3.60 -10.47 13.49
N LYS A 50 3.33 -9.22 13.86
CA LYS A 50 4.33 -8.15 13.87
C LYS A 50 5.27 -8.29 15.07
N LYS A 51 6.44 -7.69 14.99
CA LYS A 51 7.44 -7.67 16.08
C LYS A 51 6.90 -7.08 17.40
N ASN A 52 5.90 -6.21 17.32
CA ASN A 52 5.25 -5.60 18.48
C ASN A 52 4.12 -6.47 19.09
N GLY A 53 3.95 -7.71 18.62
CA GLY A 53 2.93 -8.63 19.13
C GLY A 53 1.51 -8.42 18.56
N THR A 54 1.32 -7.44 17.65
CA THR A 54 0.02 -7.26 16.97
C THR A 54 -0.06 -8.10 15.71
N TRP A 55 -1.26 -8.59 15.39
CA TRP A 55 -1.52 -9.30 14.16
C TRP A 55 -1.78 -8.34 13.01
N ARG A 56 -1.38 -8.75 11.82
CA ARG A 56 -1.72 -8.10 10.55
C ARG A 56 -2.32 -9.14 9.61
N MET A 57 -3.42 -8.78 8.98
CA MET A 57 -3.99 -9.58 7.91
C MET A 57 -3.29 -9.22 6.59
N CYS A 58 -2.64 -10.21 5.99
CA CYS A 58 -2.19 -10.16 4.61
C CYS A 58 -3.11 -11.04 3.77
N VAL A 59 -3.07 -10.91 2.45
CA VAL A 59 -3.80 -11.80 1.54
C VAL A 59 -2.82 -12.39 0.54
N ASP A 60 -2.91 -13.69 0.32
CA ASP A 60 -2.06 -14.39 -0.63
C ASP A 60 -2.55 -14.19 -2.07
N TYR A 61 -2.02 -13.16 -2.71
CA TYR A 61 -2.29 -12.86 -4.11
C TYR A 61 -1.34 -13.56 -5.11
N THR A 62 -0.64 -14.63 -4.69
CA THR A 62 0.34 -15.31 -5.57
C THR A 62 -0.26 -15.70 -6.92
N ASP A 63 -1.46 -16.28 -6.92
CA ASP A 63 -2.10 -16.72 -8.17
C ASP A 63 -2.62 -15.54 -8.99
N LEU A 64 -3.21 -14.54 -8.35
CA LEU A 64 -3.62 -13.30 -9.02
C LEU A 64 -2.41 -12.57 -9.62
N ASN A 65 -1.31 -12.49 -8.90
CA ASN A 65 -0.08 -11.85 -9.35
C ASN A 65 0.56 -12.52 -10.59
N LYS A 66 0.39 -13.84 -10.75
CA LYS A 66 0.78 -14.55 -11.99
C LYS A 66 0.00 -14.07 -13.22
N ALA A 67 -1.27 -13.68 -12.99
CA ALA A 67 -2.16 -13.20 -14.05
C ALA A 67 -2.01 -11.69 -14.32
N CYS A 68 -1.47 -10.94 -13.36
CA CYS A 68 -1.25 -9.50 -13.50
C CYS A 68 -0.09 -9.20 -14.45
N PRO A 69 -0.25 -8.29 -15.42
CA PRO A 69 0.85 -7.79 -16.22
C PRO A 69 1.90 -7.11 -15.33
N ALA A 70 3.16 -7.10 -15.77
CA ALA A 70 4.17 -6.30 -15.10
C ALA A 70 3.91 -4.81 -15.37
N ASP A 71 4.03 -3.99 -14.33
CA ASP A 71 4.00 -2.55 -14.49
C ASP A 71 5.36 -2.11 -15.08
N PRO A 72 5.38 -1.34 -16.18
CA PRO A 72 6.62 -0.85 -16.77
C PRO A 72 7.27 0.27 -15.93
N PHE A 73 6.58 0.82 -14.94
CA PHE A 73 7.12 1.88 -14.11
C PHE A 73 8.25 1.34 -13.21
N ALA A 74 9.46 1.86 -13.43
CA ALA A 74 10.62 1.46 -12.65
C ALA A 74 10.63 2.16 -11.29
N LEU A 75 10.85 1.40 -10.23
CA LEU A 75 11.11 2.00 -8.92
C LEU A 75 12.44 2.76 -8.95
N PRO A 76 12.54 3.92 -8.28
CA PRO A 76 13.79 4.64 -8.17
C PRO A 76 14.84 3.79 -7.44
N ARG A 77 16.11 4.02 -7.73
CA ARG A 77 17.21 3.40 -6.97
C ARG A 77 17.42 4.16 -5.67
N ILE A 78 17.78 3.43 -4.61
CA ILE A 78 17.99 4.02 -3.28
C ILE A 78 19.30 4.82 -3.24
N ASP A 79 20.37 4.34 -3.90
CA ASP A 79 21.68 4.99 -3.86
C ASP A 79 21.65 6.48 -4.27
N PRO A 80 21.02 6.88 -5.42
CA PRO A 80 20.89 8.29 -5.77
C PRO A 80 20.10 9.13 -4.77
N ILE A 81 19.16 8.50 -4.01
CA ILE A 81 18.39 9.20 -2.98
C ILE A 81 19.30 9.51 -1.79
N ILE A 82 20.14 8.55 -1.38
CA ILE A 82 21.11 8.73 -0.30
C ILE A 82 22.14 9.81 -0.71
N ASP A 83 22.70 9.70 -1.91
CA ASP A 83 23.67 10.68 -2.43
C ASP A 83 23.08 12.10 -2.48
N ALA A 84 21.80 12.20 -2.85
CA ALA A 84 21.11 13.50 -2.95
C ALA A 84 20.80 14.12 -1.58
N THR A 85 20.89 13.37 -0.47
CA THR A 85 20.76 13.90 0.89
C THR A 85 22.11 14.35 1.48
N ALA A 86 23.21 13.99 0.83
CA ALA A 86 24.54 14.40 1.29
C ALA A 86 24.69 15.94 1.21
N GLY A 87 25.24 16.53 2.26
CA GLY A 87 25.46 17.97 2.36
C GLY A 87 24.21 18.80 2.73
N CYS A 88 23.12 18.15 3.11
CA CYS A 88 21.98 18.80 3.73
C CYS A 88 22.10 18.75 5.25
N ASP A 89 21.89 19.88 5.95
CA ASP A 89 22.01 19.95 7.40
C ASP A 89 20.81 19.33 8.10
N HIS A 90 19.63 19.33 7.44
CA HIS A 90 18.38 18.86 8.01
C HIS A 90 17.67 17.89 7.06
N LEU A 91 17.28 16.74 7.62
CA LEU A 91 16.48 15.72 6.96
C LEU A 91 15.25 15.41 7.82
N TYR A 92 14.09 15.37 7.18
CA TYR A 92 12.86 14.96 7.82
C TYR A 92 12.27 13.76 7.09
N PHE A 93 12.00 12.69 7.85
CA PHE A 93 11.48 11.44 7.31
C PHE A 93 10.00 11.33 7.61
N LEU A 94 9.20 11.10 6.57
CA LEU A 94 7.77 10.89 6.62
C LEU A 94 7.49 9.47 6.18
N ASP A 95 6.76 8.71 7.00
CA ASP A 95 6.18 7.41 6.62
C ASP A 95 4.71 7.61 6.25
N ALA A 96 4.35 7.19 5.05
CA ALA A 96 2.98 7.26 4.57
C ALA A 96 2.13 6.14 5.17
N TYR A 97 1.62 6.36 6.39
CA TYR A 97 0.76 5.40 7.07
C TYR A 97 -0.47 5.03 6.22
N SER A 98 -0.63 3.73 5.95
CA SER A 98 -1.73 3.20 5.12
C SER A 98 -1.86 3.84 3.73
N GLY A 99 -0.75 4.31 3.16
CA GLY A 99 -0.73 5.03 1.88
C GLY A 99 -1.36 4.25 0.72
N TYR A 100 -1.15 2.93 0.67
CA TYR A 100 -1.77 2.07 -0.35
C TYR A 100 -3.30 2.12 -0.34
N HIS A 101 -3.92 2.15 0.83
CA HIS A 101 -5.38 2.20 0.97
C HIS A 101 -6.00 3.55 0.54
N ARG A 102 -5.18 4.58 0.31
CA ARG A 102 -5.66 5.85 -0.27
C ARG A 102 -5.95 5.75 -1.75
N ILE A 103 -5.33 4.80 -2.45
CA ILE A 103 -5.53 4.60 -3.88
C ILE A 103 -6.75 3.72 -4.11
N LYS A 104 -7.76 4.25 -4.79
CA LYS A 104 -8.97 3.50 -5.16
C LYS A 104 -8.66 2.55 -6.31
N MET A 105 -9.16 1.34 -6.22
CA MET A 105 -9.09 0.36 -7.30
C MET A 105 -10.18 0.61 -8.34
N ALA A 106 -9.83 0.36 -9.60
CA ALA A 106 -10.83 0.35 -10.67
C ALA A 106 -11.92 -0.69 -10.35
N VAL A 107 -13.19 -0.32 -10.51
CA VAL A 107 -14.34 -1.17 -10.13
C VAL A 107 -14.25 -2.58 -10.76
N LYS A 108 -13.82 -2.68 -12.03
CA LYS A 108 -13.63 -3.95 -12.73
C LYS A 108 -12.55 -4.87 -12.14
N ASP A 109 -11.67 -4.33 -11.29
CA ASP A 109 -10.55 -5.07 -10.70
C ASP A 109 -10.75 -5.35 -9.20
N GLN A 110 -11.74 -4.72 -8.56
CA GLN A 110 -12.02 -4.88 -7.13
C GLN A 110 -12.32 -6.35 -6.78
N GLU A 111 -13.26 -6.98 -7.48
CA GLU A 111 -13.64 -8.37 -7.22
C GLU A 111 -12.51 -9.38 -7.45
N LYS A 112 -11.49 -9.02 -8.27
CA LYS A 112 -10.31 -9.88 -8.46
C LYS A 112 -9.46 -10.00 -7.20
N THR A 113 -9.58 -9.04 -6.28
CA THR A 113 -8.89 -9.06 -4.98
C THR A 113 -9.66 -9.80 -3.91
N ALA A 114 -10.69 -10.55 -4.27
CA ALA A 114 -11.52 -11.23 -3.30
C ALA A 114 -10.72 -12.25 -2.48
N PHE A 115 -11.04 -12.29 -1.19
CA PHE A 115 -10.46 -13.22 -0.24
C PHE A 115 -11.56 -13.77 0.67
N ILE A 116 -11.36 -15.01 1.14
CA ILE A 116 -12.33 -15.72 1.96
C ILE A 116 -11.91 -15.70 3.43
N THR A 117 -12.86 -15.39 4.30
CA THR A 117 -12.68 -15.43 5.75
C THR A 117 -13.73 -16.37 6.36
N PRO A 118 -13.62 -16.75 7.66
CA PRO A 118 -14.66 -17.47 8.35
C PRO A 118 -16.02 -16.74 8.41
N PHE A 119 -16.03 -15.45 8.12
CA PHE A 119 -17.21 -14.57 8.21
C PHE A 119 -17.84 -14.23 6.85
N GLY A 120 -17.21 -14.64 5.75
CA GLY A 120 -17.67 -14.36 4.39
C GLY A 120 -16.53 -14.06 3.43
N ALA A 121 -16.87 -13.75 2.20
CA ALA A 121 -15.93 -13.31 1.19
C ALA A 121 -15.98 -11.78 1.05
N PHE A 122 -14.83 -11.16 0.98
CA PHE A 122 -14.66 -9.71 0.87
C PHE A 122 -13.70 -9.39 -0.27
N CYS A 123 -13.82 -8.21 -0.85
CA CYS A 123 -12.83 -7.70 -1.80
C CYS A 123 -12.39 -6.28 -1.42
N TYR A 124 -11.21 -5.88 -1.88
CA TYR A 124 -10.71 -4.54 -1.66
C TYR A 124 -11.27 -3.55 -2.68
N VAL A 125 -11.78 -2.42 -2.21
CA VAL A 125 -12.13 -1.25 -3.02
C VAL A 125 -10.99 -0.23 -3.09
N SER A 126 -10.03 -0.36 -2.20
CA SER A 126 -8.76 0.38 -2.18
C SER A 126 -7.62 -0.59 -2.43
N MET A 127 -6.47 -0.09 -2.88
CA MET A 127 -5.33 -0.94 -3.24
C MET A 127 -4.78 -1.67 -2.01
N PRO A 128 -4.80 -3.02 -1.97
CA PRO A 128 -4.24 -3.79 -0.87
C PRO A 128 -2.73 -3.97 -0.99
N PHE A 129 -2.10 -4.36 0.11
CA PHE A 129 -0.75 -4.91 0.09
C PHE A 129 -0.71 -6.27 -0.62
N GLY A 130 0.44 -6.60 -1.21
CA GLY A 130 0.69 -7.91 -1.83
C GLY A 130 0.37 -8.01 -3.31
N LEU A 131 -0.23 -7.00 -3.94
CA LEU A 131 -0.38 -6.94 -5.39
C LEU A 131 0.95 -6.61 -6.06
N LYS A 132 1.27 -7.31 -7.17
CA LYS A 132 2.51 -7.20 -7.92
C LYS A 132 2.88 -5.78 -8.34
N SER A 133 1.91 -5.01 -8.78
CA SER A 133 2.12 -3.64 -9.28
C SER A 133 1.83 -2.56 -8.24
N ALA A 134 1.49 -2.92 -6.99
CA ALA A 134 1.09 -1.95 -5.97
C ALA A 134 2.19 -0.92 -5.68
N GLN A 135 3.43 -1.36 -5.55
CA GLN A 135 4.56 -0.48 -5.27
C GLN A 135 4.80 0.52 -6.41
N ALA A 136 4.77 0.05 -7.66
CA ALA A 136 4.96 0.89 -8.84
C ALA A 136 3.84 1.93 -8.97
N THR A 137 2.59 1.49 -8.80
CA THR A 137 1.42 2.38 -8.83
C THR A 137 1.49 3.44 -7.74
N TYR A 138 1.83 3.04 -6.51
CA TYR A 138 1.97 3.97 -5.39
C TYR A 138 3.10 4.97 -5.62
N GLN A 139 4.28 4.50 -6.05
CA GLN A 139 5.43 5.35 -6.36
C GLN A 139 5.07 6.38 -7.45
N CYS A 140 4.37 5.96 -8.50
CA CYS A 140 3.90 6.86 -9.55
C CYS A 140 2.95 7.93 -8.98
N CYS A 141 2.03 7.53 -8.10
CA CYS A 141 1.12 8.47 -7.42
C CYS A 141 1.89 9.51 -6.60
N VAL A 142 2.83 9.08 -5.75
CA VAL A 142 3.65 9.99 -4.92
C VAL A 142 4.50 10.92 -5.79
N GLN A 143 5.09 10.42 -6.87
CA GLN A 143 5.86 11.25 -7.80
C GLN A 143 4.99 12.30 -8.48
N ASN A 144 3.75 11.98 -8.84
CA ASN A 144 2.81 12.94 -9.41
C ASN A 144 2.38 13.99 -8.38
N CYS A 145 2.10 13.57 -7.13
CA CYS A 145 1.77 14.50 -6.04
C CYS A 145 2.88 15.51 -5.78
N LEU A 146 4.11 15.04 -5.73
CA LEU A 146 5.28 15.82 -5.33
C LEU A 146 6.16 16.25 -6.51
N HIS A 147 5.64 16.21 -7.74
CA HIS A 147 6.44 16.43 -8.96
C HIS A 147 7.23 17.75 -8.97
N LYS A 148 6.73 18.82 -8.33
CA LYS A 148 7.41 20.11 -8.22
C LYS A 148 8.56 20.13 -7.21
N GLN A 149 8.55 19.17 -6.29
CA GLN A 149 9.51 19.09 -5.19
C GLN A 149 10.53 17.97 -5.35
N ILE A 150 10.17 16.90 -6.09
CA ILE A 150 11.07 15.76 -6.36
C ILE A 150 12.34 16.24 -7.07
N GLY A 151 13.49 15.87 -6.51
CA GLY A 151 14.81 16.31 -6.98
C GLY A 151 15.27 17.67 -6.46
N ARG A 152 14.36 18.54 -5.98
CA ARG A 152 14.68 19.81 -5.32
C ARG A 152 14.91 19.61 -3.82
N ASN A 153 13.86 19.44 -3.07
CA ASN A 153 13.87 19.32 -1.61
C ASN A 153 13.15 18.07 -1.09
N VAL A 154 12.61 17.22 -1.97
CA VAL A 154 11.93 15.98 -1.62
C VAL A 154 12.48 14.83 -2.44
N HIS A 155 12.65 13.69 -1.77
CA HIS A 155 12.83 12.39 -2.39
C HIS A 155 11.81 11.42 -1.82
N ALA A 156 11.31 10.50 -2.65
CA ALA A 156 10.33 9.51 -2.23
C ALA A 156 10.72 8.12 -2.74
N TYR A 157 10.67 7.17 -1.86
CA TYR A 157 10.83 5.75 -2.15
C TYR A 157 9.68 4.97 -1.52
N VAL A 158 8.70 4.64 -2.34
CA VAL A 158 7.46 3.99 -1.93
C VAL A 158 6.83 4.77 -0.74
N ASN A 159 6.78 4.19 0.45
CA ASN A 159 6.14 4.80 1.63
C ASN A 159 7.03 5.85 2.33
N ASP A 160 8.34 5.83 2.07
CA ASP A 160 9.30 6.70 2.73
C ASP A 160 9.50 7.97 1.90
N ILE A 161 9.15 9.11 2.49
CA ILE A 161 9.35 10.43 1.90
C ILE A 161 10.40 11.15 2.74
N VAL A 162 11.45 11.66 2.10
CA VAL A 162 12.50 12.44 2.74
C VAL A 162 12.40 13.87 2.26
N VAL A 163 12.14 14.78 3.19
CA VAL A 163 12.24 16.22 2.96
C VAL A 163 13.61 16.68 3.44
N LYS A 164 14.37 17.33 2.57
CA LYS A 164 15.73 17.81 2.84
C LYS A 164 15.79 19.33 2.76
N SER A 165 16.57 19.92 3.65
CA SER A 165 16.81 21.35 3.63
C SER A 165 18.29 21.65 3.92
N ILE A 166 18.84 22.65 3.24
CA ILE A 166 20.21 23.12 3.47
C ILE A 166 20.26 24.02 4.70
N LYS A 167 19.14 24.71 5.01
CA LYS A 167 19.06 25.64 6.14
C LYS A 167 17.87 25.29 7.02
N GLU A 168 18.05 25.42 8.33
CA GLU A 168 16.98 25.19 9.31
C GLU A 168 15.75 26.07 9.04
N GLU A 169 15.97 27.32 8.68
CA GLU A 169 14.92 28.31 8.43
C GLU A 169 13.97 27.92 7.29
N THR A 170 14.46 27.18 6.28
CA THR A 170 13.66 26.77 5.12
C THR A 170 12.95 25.43 5.32
N LEU A 171 13.33 24.63 6.33
CA LEU A 171 12.78 23.29 6.55
C LEU A 171 11.26 23.32 6.80
N ILE A 172 10.78 24.29 7.58
CA ILE A 172 9.35 24.40 7.90
C ILE A 172 8.53 24.74 6.66
N ASP A 173 9.03 25.63 5.81
CA ASP A 173 8.37 25.99 4.55
C ASP A 173 8.37 24.80 3.57
N ASP A 174 9.50 24.08 3.47
CA ASP A 174 9.63 22.87 2.66
C ASP A 174 8.65 21.77 3.11
N LEU A 175 8.50 21.57 4.42
CA LEU A 175 7.54 20.63 5.01
C LEU A 175 6.09 21.06 4.74
N LYS A 176 5.79 22.33 4.91
CA LYS A 176 4.46 22.89 4.66
C LYS A 176 4.06 22.68 3.20
N GLU A 177 4.95 23.02 2.26
CA GLU A 177 4.72 22.78 0.83
C GLU A 177 4.46 21.29 0.55
N THR A 178 5.24 20.39 1.20
CA THR A 178 5.07 18.94 1.05
C THR A 178 3.69 18.49 1.53
N PHE A 179 3.27 18.93 2.72
CA PHE A 179 1.95 18.58 3.25
C PHE A 179 0.80 19.17 2.43
N ASP A 180 0.96 20.39 1.94
CA ASP A 180 -0.06 21.03 1.10
C ASP A 180 -0.22 20.28 -0.25
N ASN A 181 0.88 19.85 -0.87
CA ASN A 181 0.84 19.02 -2.07
C ASN A 181 0.19 17.65 -1.81
N LEU A 182 0.50 17.00 -0.67
CA LEU A 182 -0.12 15.72 -0.29
C LEU A 182 -1.61 15.80 0.03
N ARG A 183 -2.11 16.98 0.43
CA ARG A 183 -3.55 17.19 0.73
C ARG A 183 -4.41 17.36 -0.52
N VAL A 184 -3.82 17.78 -1.62
CA VAL A 184 -4.53 18.01 -2.90
C VAL A 184 -4.86 16.70 -3.60
N TYR A 185 -4.11 15.64 -3.32
CA TYR A 185 -4.27 14.30 -3.87
C TYR A 185 -4.97 13.35 -2.87
#